data_af800a3927d4a51f6897762ef6a30c59
#
_entry.id   af800a3927d4a51f6897762ef6a30c59
#
_cell.length_a   1.000
_cell.length_b   1.000
_cell.length_c   1.000
_cell.angle_alpha   90.00
_cell.angle_beta   90.00
_cell.angle_gamma   90.00
#
_symmetry.space_group_name_H-M   'P 1'
#
loop_
_entity.id
_entity.type
_entity.pdbx_description
1 polymer ?
#
loop_
_entity_poly.entity_id
_entity_poly.type
_entity_poly.pdbx_seq_one_letter_code
_entity_poly.pdbx_strand_id
1 'polypeptide(L)'
;AEDALFNYGKLQYELGGGLFNEAIHVLNRYIAQYPTSERAVQARELLIAAYYNSRNYEAAYTALKHYPSPDGNLRAALQKIAYFRGLEAYSRGDLDGAAQTLTESAAINVSPKYGALARFWLGEIAFARGDYAEAERRYKEYLHRAPRTEDEYAKAHYNLGYCYFDRGDMSNAYASFAR
;
A
#
# COMPACT_ATOMS: atom_id res chain seq x y z
N ALA A 1 -9.74 20.33 29.66
CA ALA A 1 -10.62 19.83 28.57
C ALA A 1 -9.82 19.20 27.44
N GLU A 2 -8.78 19.91 26.92
CA GLU A 2 -7.94 19.44 25.81
C GLU A 2 -7.21 18.14 26.15
N ASP A 3 -6.44 18.13 27.26
CA ASP A 3 -5.68 16.95 27.70
C ASP A 3 -6.54 15.72 27.93
N ALA A 4 -7.71 15.93 28.49
CA ALA A 4 -8.65 14.83 28.74
C ALA A 4 -9.14 14.20 27.42
N LEU A 5 -9.47 15.02 26.41
CA LEU A 5 -9.94 14.53 25.12
C LEU A 5 -8.84 13.79 24.36
N PHE A 6 -7.60 14.33 24.36
CA PHE A 6 -6.45 13.70 23.73
C PHE A 6 -6.14 12.34 24.40
N ASN A 7 -6.01 12.34 25.74
CA ASN A 7 -5.68 11.14 26.48
C ASN A 7 -6.78 10.06 26.35
N TYR A 8 -8.05 10.46 26.25
CA TYR A 8 -9.14 9.53 25.99
C TYR A 8 -9.01 8.91 24.58
N GLY A 9 -8.75 9.70 23.55
CA GLY A 9 -8.53 9.19 22.19
C GLY A 9 -7.33 8.23 22.11
N LYS A 10 -6.22 8.57 22.76
CA LYS A 10 -5.03 7.74 22.86
C LYS A 10 -5.34 6.42 23.59
N LEU A 11 -6.01 6.49 24.73
CA LEU A 11 -6.40 5.31 25.52
C LEU A 11 -7.32 4.38 24.70
N GLN A 12 -8.31 4.93 23.97
CA GLN A 12 -9.18 4.14 23.11
C GLN A 12 -8.42 3.45 21.98
N TYR A 13 -7.39 4.10 21.44
CA TYR A 13 -6.50 3.48 20.47
C TYR A 13 -5.69 2.32 21.09
N GLU A 14 -5.10 2.52 22.27
CA GLU A 14 -4.30 1.51 22.98
C GLU A 14 -5.13 0.31 23.45
N LEU A 15 -6.37 0.55 23.89
CA LEU A 15 -7.30 -0.49 24.34
C LEU A 15 -8.03 -1.22 23.20
N GLY A 16 -7.96 -0.69 22.00
CA GLY A 16 -8.87 -0.93 20.89
C GLY A 16 -9.12 -2.36 20.43
N GLY A 17 -8.41 -3.38 20.91
CA GLY A 17 -8.74 -4.80 20.68
C GLY A 17 -9.25 -5.18 19.27
N GLY A 18 -8.96 -4.36 18.24
CA GLY A 18 -9.48 -4.46 16.89
C GLY A 18 -10.67 -3.55 16.56
N LEU A 19 -11.24 -2.85 17.54
CA LEU A 19 -12.38 -1.93 17.35
C LEU A 19 -11.92 -0.47 17.52
N PHE A 20 -11.30 0.10 16.49
CA PHE A 20 -10.74 1.45 16.54
C PHE A 20 -11.76 2.59 16.30
N ASN A 21 -13.05 2.29 16.15
CA ASN A 21 -14.06 3.28 15.79
C ASN A 21 -14.17 4.42 16.81
N GLU A 22 -14.11 4.11 18.12
CA GLU A 22 -14.16 5.13 19.16
C GLU A 22 -12.91 6.00 19.15
N ALA A 23 -11.73 5.41 19.00
CA ALA A 23 -10.48 6.14 18.85
C ALA A 23 -10.53 7.09 17.63
N ILE A 24 -11.01 6.60 16.49
CA ILE A 24 -11.19 7.40 15.26
C ILE A 24 -12.13 8.59 15.52
N HIS A 25 -13.27 8.35 16.16
CA HIS A 25 -14.23 9.40 16.46
C HIS A 25 -13.64 10.49 17.38
N VAL A 26 -13.01 10.08 18.47
CA VAL A 26 -12.42 10.98 19.46
C VAL A 26 -11.24 11.75 18.91
N LEU A 27 -10.34 11.11 18.15
CA LEU A 27 -9.17 11.76 17.55
C LEU A 27 -9.58 12.76 16.46
N ASN A 28 -10.58 12.44 15.62
CA ASN A 28 -11.14 13.41 14.67
C ASN A 28 -11.71 14.64 15.39
N ARG A 29 -12.49 14.43 16.46
CA ARG A 29 -13.03 15.51 17.28
C ARG A 29 -11.93 16.36 17.89
N TYR A 30 -10.88 15.74 18.41
CA TYR A 30 -9.72 16.45 18.97
C TYR A 30 -9.04 17.33 17.92
N ILE A 31 -8.73 16.79 16.76
CA ILE A 31 -8.06 17.52 15.67
C ILE A 31 -8.92 18.69 15.18
N ALA A 32 -10.24 18.51 15.12
CA ALA A 32 -11.17 19.58 14.73
C ALA A 32 -11.26 20.70 15.76
N GLN A 33 -11.21 20.39 17.07
CA GLN A 33 -11.32 21.37 18.15
C GLN A 33 -9.99 22.06 18.47
N TYR A 34 -8.86 21.37 18.24
CA TYR A 34 -7.51 21.85 18.61
C TYR A 34 -6.51 21.70 17.46
N PRO A 35 -6.77 22.29 16.28
CA PRO A 35 -5.98 22.03 15.07
C PRO A 35 -4.52 22.53 15.18
N THR A 36 -4.26 23.49 16.04
CA THR A 36 -2.93 24.12 16.24
C THR A 36 -2.24 23.66 17.53
N SER A 37 -2.83 22.71 18.27
CA SER A 37 -2.21 22.15 19.47
C SER A 37 -0.90 21.44 19.16
N GLU A 38 0.06 21.51 20.06
CA GLU A 38 1.30 20.73 19.98
C GLU A 38 1.04 19.21 19.83
N ARG A 39 -0.08 18.72 20.39
CA ARG A 39 -0.51 17.32 20.29
C ARG A 39 -1.28 17.00 19.03
N ALA A 40 -1.64 17.98 18.19
CA ALA A 40 -2.38 17.74 16.97
C ALA A 40 -1.61 16.84 15.99
N VAL A 41 -0.28 16.93 15.97
CA VAL A 41 0.59 16.04 15.18
C VAL A 41 0.43 14.60 15.65
N GLN A 42 0.61 14.34 16.93
CA GLN A 42 0.47 13.00 17.51
C GLN A 42 -0.96 12.45 17.35
N ALA A 43 -1.98 13.29 17.49
CA ALA A 43 -3.37 12.88 17.27
C ALA A 43 -3.62 12.44 15.82
N ARG A 44 -3.04 13.12 14.83
CA ARG A 44 -3.12 12.72 13.42
C ARG A 44 -2.41 11.39 13.15
N GLU A 45 -1.23 11.19 13.74
CA GLU A 45 -0.50 9.92 13.61
C GLU A 45 -1.28 8.74 14.20
N LEU A 46 -1.87 8.91 15.39
CA LEU A 46 -2.74 7.92 16.00
C LEU A 46 -3.99 7.64 15.16
N LEU A 47 -4.58 8.67 14.55
CA LEU A 47 -5.75 8.55 13.68
C LEU A 47 -5.40 7.74 12.41
N ILE A 48 -4.25 8.02 11.79
CA ILE A 48 -3.77 7.26 10.63
C ILE A 48 -3.56 5.80 10.99
N ALA A 49 -2.93 5.54 12.14
CA ALA A 49 -2.73 4.19 12.65
C ALA A 49 -4.05 3.46 12.96
N ALA A 50 -5.04 4.18 13.52
CA ALA A 50 -6.37 3.63 13.79
C ALA A 50 -7.09 3.25 12.48
N TYR A 51 -7.05 4.10 11.47
CA TYR A 51 -7.61 3.79 10.15
C TYR A 51 -6.91 2.60 9.50
N TYR A 52 -5.58 2.53 9.57
CA TYR A 52 -4.82 1.40 9.03
C TYR A 52 -5.18 0.08 9.74
N ASN A 53 -5.22 0.08 11.07
CA ASN A 53 -5.51 -1.10 11.87
C ASN A 53 -6.97 -1.57 11.72
N SER A 54 -7.90 -0.67 11.43
CA SER A 54 -9.29 -1.00 11.07
C SER A 54 -9.46 -1.43 9.61
N ARG A 55 -8.37 -1.52 8.83
CA ARG A 55 -8.36 -1.78 7.39
C ARG A 55 -9.11 -0.75 6.55
N ASN A 56 -9.34 0.44 7.09
CA ASN A 56 -9.89 1.56 6.32
C ASN A 56 -8.77 2.29 5.57
N TYR A 57 -8.22 1.62 4.56
CA TYR A 57 -7.06 2.13 3.80
C TYR A 57 -7.38 3.41 3.03
N GLU A 58 -8.63 3.61 2.61
CA GLU A 58 -9.07 4.83 1.94
C GLU A 58 -8.96 6.05 2.86
N ALA A 59 -9.48 5.95 4.08
CA ALA A 59 -9.41 7.04 5.06
C ALA A 59 -7.96 7.29 5.52
N ALA A 60 -7.17 6.23 5.73
CA ALA A 60 -5.76 6.33 6.08
C ALA A 60 -4.95 7.02 4.98
N TYR A 61 -5.19 6.64 3.73
CA TYR A 61 -4.54 7.23 2.57
C TYR A 61 -4.88 8.72 2.44
N THR A 62 -6.15 9.07 2.53
CA THR A 62 -6.62 10.47 2.45
C THR A 62 -6.02 11.32 3.57
N ALA A 63 -6.00 10.82 4.80
CA ALA A 63 -5.41 11.53 5.94
C ALA A 63 -3.90 11.79 5.73
N LEU A 64 -3.16 10.80 5.22
CA LEU A 64 -1.73 10.93 4.92
C LEU A 64 -1.43 11.87 3.74
N LYS A 65 -2.26 11.83 2.69
CA LYS A 65 -2.12 12.71 1.52
C LYS A 65 -2.22 14.20 1.91
N HIS A 66 -3.05 14.51 2.89
CA HIS A 66 -3.26 15.88 3.38
C HIS A 66 -2.38 16.20 4.61
N TYR A 67 -1.48 15.30 5.00
CA TYR A 67 -0.59 15.53 6.12
C TYR A 67 0.50 16.55 5.72
N PRO A 68 0.65 17.65 6.46
CA PRO A 68 1.69 18.64 6.16
C PRO A 68 3.08 18.08 6.46
N SER A 69 3.95 18.07 5.46
CA SER A 69 5.37 17.71 5.59
C SER A 69 5.62 16.33 6.24
N PRO A 70 5.17 15.21 5.64
CA PRO A 70 5.38 13.89 6.21
C PRO A 70 6.87 13.54 6.27
N ASP A 71 7.32 13.06 7.42
CA ASP A 71 8.65 12.51 7.61
C ASP A 71 8.85 11.15 6.92
N GLY A 72 10.04 10.55 7.09
CA GLY A 72 10.35 9.25 6.48
C GLY A 72 9.40 8.14 6.93
N ASN A 73 8.96 8.14 8.19
CA ASN A 73 8.05 7.13 8.74
C ASN A 73 6.65 7.27 8.15
N LEU A 74 6.13 8.49 8.07
CA LEU A 74 4.83 8.76 7.46
C LEU A 74 4.82 8.51 5.96
N ARG A 75 5.93 8.79 5.26
CA ARG A 75 6.09 8.43 3.84
C ARG A 75 6.14 6.91 3.63
N ALA A 76 6.81 6.17 4.52
CA ALA A 76 6.80 4.70 4.49
C ALA A 76 5.38 4.15 4.77
N ALA A 77 4.66 4.75 5.72
CA ALA A 77 3.27 4.42 5.99
C ALA A 77 2.37 4.71 4.77
N LEU A 78 2.54 5.86 4.11
CA LEU A 78 1.81 6.19 2.89
C LEU A 78 2.06 5.16 1.79
N GLN A 79 3.32 4.76 1.57
CA GLN A 79 3.68 3.73 0.60
C GLN A 79 2.97 2.41 0.88
N LYS A 80 3.00 1.97 2.14
CA LYS A 80 2.36 0.73 2.59
C LYS A 80 0.83 0.79 2.45
N ILE A 81 0.21 1.90 2.85
CA ILE A 81 -1.24 2.10 2.77
C ILE A 81 -1.69 2.17 1.31
N ALA A 82 -0.96 2.89 0.45
CA ALA A 82 -1.23 2.92 -1.00
C ALA A 82 -1.17 1.52 -1.61
N TYR A 83 -0.21 0.69 -1.20
CA TYR A 83 -0.12 -0.70 -1.62
C TYR A 83 -1.39 -1.49 -1.24
N PHE A 84 -1.80 -1.48 0.04
CA PHE A 84 -2.99 -2.23 0.48
C PHE A 84 -4.29 -1.70 -0.13
N ARG A 85 -4.42 -0.38 -0.29
CA ARG A 85 -5.55 0.21 -1.01
C ARG A 85 -5.62 -0.28 -2.47
N GLY A 86 -4.46 -0.41 -3.12
CA GLY A 86 -4.36 -0.97 -4.46
C GLY A 86 -4.78 -2.43 -4.54
N LEU A 87 -4.38 -3.26 -3.55
CA LEU A 87 -4.82 -4.65 -3.47
C LEU A 87 -6.32 -4.77 -3.23
N GLU A 88 -6.87 -3.91 -2.39
CA GLU A 88 -8.31 -3.89 -2.14
C GLU A 88 -9.10 -3.51 -3.41
N ALA A 89 -8.64 -2.51 -4.18
CA ALA A 89 -9.22 -2.16 -5.47
C ALA A 89 -9.13 -3.32 -6.48
N TYR A 90 -7.96 -3.95 -6.57
CA TYR A 90 -7.77 -5.13 -7.41
C TYR A 90 -8.74 -6.27 -7.06
N SER A 91 -8.92 -6.57 -5.77
CA SER A 91 -9.83 -7.63 -5.30
C SER A 91 -11.30 -7.37 -5.64
N ARG A 92 -11.68 -6.10 -5.81
CA ARG A 92 -13.02 -5.68 -6.25
C ARG A 92 -13.17 -5.59 -7.76
N GLY A 93 -12.11 -5.90 -8.53
CA GLY A 93 -12.09 -5.79 -9.99
C GLY A 93 -11.88 -4.37 -10.52
N ASP A 94 -11.63 -3.37 -9.66
CA ASP A 94 -11.26 -2.01 -10.07
C ASP A 94 -9.78 -1.97 -10.45
N LEU A 95 -9.49 -2.44 -11.67
CA LEU A 95 -8.12 -2.51 -12.17
C LEU A 95 -7.51 -1.13 -12.43
N ASP A 96 -8.31 -0.11 -12.74
CA ASP A 96 -7.82 1.26 -12.98
C ASP A 96 -7.44 1.94 -11.68
N GLY A 97 -8.31 1.89 -10.67
CA GLY A 97 -8.01 2.39 -9.32
C GLY A 97 -6.83 1.65 -8.67
N ALA A 98 -6.75 0.33 -8.86
CA ALA A 98 -5.61 -0.47 -8.41
C ALA A 98 -4.31 -0.02 -9.07
N ALA A 99 -4.29 0.13 -10.41
CA ALA A 99 -3.10 0.54 -11.15
C ALA A 99 -2.62 1.94 -10.72
N GLN A 100 -3.55 2.88 -10.56
CA GLN A 100 -3.22 4.23 -10.09
C GLN A 100 -2.54 4.20 -8.73
N THR A 101 -3.15 3.55 -7.75
CA THR A 101 -2.68 3.55 -6.37
C THR A 101 -1.38 2.74 -6.20
N LEU A 102 -1.24 1.62 -6.90
CA LEU A 102 -0.01 0.83 -6.90
C LEU A 102 1.15 1.58 -7.59
N THR A 103 0.86 2.38 -8.63
CA THR A 103 1.87 3.24 -9.26
C THR A 103 2.39 4.28 -8.27
N GLU A 104 1.51 4.89 -7.47
CA GLU A 104 1.92 5.81 -6.40
C GLU A 104 2.79 5.10 -5.35
N SER A 105 2.39 3.89 -4.90
CA SER A 105 3.20 3.09 -3.96
C SER A 105 4.59 2.77 -4.54
N ALA A 106 4.66 2.38 -5.81
CA ALA A 106 5.93 2.08 -6.48
C ALA A 106 6.85 3.30 -6.62
N ALA A 107 6.29 4.52 -6.68
CA ALA A 107 7.02 5.77 -6.83
C ALA A 107 7.59 6.33 -5.51
N ILE A 108 6.98 6.00 -4.36
CA ILE A 108 7.40 6.52 -3.02
C ILE A 108 8.72 5.88 -2.57
N ASN A 109 9.52 5.38 -3.14
CA ASN A 109 10.86 4.80 -2.91
C ASN A 109 11.44 4.93 -1.48
N VAL A 110 10.68 4.57 -0.44
CA VAL A 110 11.09 4.53 0.98
C VAL A 110 11.21 3.09 1.46
N SER A 111 10.20 2.24 1.21
CA SER A 111 10.23 0.82 1.53
C SER A 111 10.53 -0.01 0.26
N PRO A 112 11.69 -0.66 0.17
CA PRO A 112 12.02 -1.53 -0.96
C PRO A 112 10.99 -2.66 -1.15
N LYS A 113 10.49 -3.23 -0.05
CA LYS A 113 9.51 -4.32 -0.06
C LYS A 113 8.22 -3.89 -0.78
N TYR A 114 7.56 -2.83 -0.32
CA TYR A 114 6.30 -2.38 -0.92
C TYR A 114 6.48 -1.81 -2.32
N GLY A 115 7.64 -1.20 -2.60
CA GLY A 115 7.98 -0.77 -3.95
C GLY A 115 8.15 -1.92 -4.94
N ALA A 116 8.71 -3.06 -4.51
CA ALA A 116 8.82 -4.27 -5.32
C ALA A 116 7.43 -4.92 -5.51
N LEU A 117 6.70 -5.18 -4.42
CA LEU A 117 5.37 -5.79 -4.45
C LEU A 117 4.37 -4.99 -5.30
N ALA A 118 4.40 -3.66 -5.23
CA ALA A 118 3.55 -2.83 -6.09
C ALA A 118 3.83 -3.06 -7.58
N ARG A 119 5.10 -3.25 -7.97
CA ARG A 119 5.47 -3.59 -9.36
C ARG A 119 4.98 -4.97 -9.78
N PHE A 120 5.05 -5.95 -8.88
CA PHE A 120 4.46 -7.26 -9.13
C PHE A 120 2.97 -7.16 -9.47
N TRP A 121 2.20 -6.46 -8.64
CA TRP A 121 0.75 -6.32 -8.86
C TRP A 121 0.40 -5.44 -10.07
N LEU A 122 1.24 -4.47 -10.42
CA LEU A 122 1.10 -3.77 -11.69
C LEU A 122 1.32 -4.72 -12.89
N GLY A 123 2.23 -5.70 -12.74
CA GLY A 123 2.40 -6.79 -13.70
C GLY A 123 1.16 -7.67 -13.81
N GLU A 124 0.55 -8.06 -12.68
CA GLU A 124 -0.70 -8.83 -12.64
C GLU A 124 -1.86 -8.09 -13.35
N ILE A 125 -1.97 -6.77 -13.14
CA ILE A 125 -2.98 -5.95 -13.81
C ILE A 125 -2.75 -5.90 -15.32
N ALA A 126 -1.51 -5.68 -15.76
CA ALA A 126 -1.16 -5.65 -17.17
C ALA A 126 -1.41 -7.03 -17.82
N PHE A 127 -1.02 -8.10 -17.13
CA PHE A 127 -1.27 -9.48 -17.57
C PHE A 127 -2.76 -9.77 -17.74
N ALA A 128 -3.58 -9.38 -16.74
CA ALA A 128 -5.04 -9.54 -16.81
C ALA A 128 -5.69 -8.76 -17.95
N ARG A 129 -5.07 -7.67 -18.40
CA ARG A 129 -5.51 -6.87 -19.55
C ARG A 129 -4.98 -7.39 -20.89
N GLY A 130 -4.14 -8.42 -20.91
CA GLY A 130 -3.47 -8.93 -22.10
C GLY A 130 -2.32 -8.04 -22.59
N ASP A 131 -1.90 -7.04 -21.80
CA ASP A 131 -0.71 -6.24 -22.11
C ASP A 131 0.55 -6.96 -21.62
N TYR A 132 0.93 -8.00 -22.35
CA TYR A 132 2.06 -8.85 -21.97
C TYR A 132 3.41 -8.13 -22.06
N ALA A 133 3.52 -7.07 -22.86
CA ALA A 133 4.73 -6.26 -22.91
C ALA A 133 4.95 -5.46 -21.62
N GLU A 134 3.91 -4.81 -21.13
CA GLU A 134 3.95 -4.09 -19.85
C GLU A 134 4.08 -5.07 -18.68
N ALA A 135 3.37 -6.21 -18.71
CA ALA A 135 3.48 -7.26 -17.71
C ALA A 135 4.93 -7.77 -17.58
N GLU A 136 5.58 -8.10 -18.72
CA GLU A 136 6.99 -8.50 -18.78
C GLU A 136 7.89 -7.47 -18.09
N ARG A 137 7.71 -6.18 -18.43
CA ARG A 137 8.50 -5.10 -17.86
C ARG A 137 8.36 -5.03 -16.35
N ARG A 138 7.13 -5.12 -15.83
CA ARG A 138 6.82 -5.04 -14.39
C ARG A 138 7.35 -6.24 -13.61
N TYR A 139 7.19 -7.47 -14.15
CA TYR A 139 7.75 -8.66 -13.50
C TYR A 139 9.28 -8.63 -13.44
N LYS A 140 9.95 -8.17 -14.50
CA LYS A 140 11.41 -7.99 -14.49
C LYS A 140 11.85 -6.96 -13.44
N GLU A 141 11.15 -5.83 -13.34
CA GLU A 141 11.42 -4.82 -12.31
C GLU A 141 11.23 -5.38 -10.89
N TYR A 142 10.21 -6.20 -10.67
CA TYR A 142 9.98 -6.89 -9.41
C TYR A 142 11.11 -7.88 -9.11
N LEU A 143 11.39 -8.80 -10.02
CA LEU A 143 12.40 -9.86 -9.85
C LEU A 143 13.83 -9.31 -9.63
N HIS A 144 14.12 -8.12 -10.15
CA HIS A 144 15.39 -7.45 -9.90
C HIS A 144 15.51 -6.90 -8.47
N ARG A 145 14.40 -6.61 -7.80
CA ARG A 145 14.33 -5.94 -6.48
C ARG A 145 13.93 -6.86 -5.34
N ALA A 146 13.14 -7.87 -5.62
CA ALA A 146 12.55 -8.74 -4.60
C ALA A 146 13.53 -9.82 -4.14
N PRO A 147 13.53 -10.17 -2.84
CA PRO A 147 14.19 -11.37 -2.35
C PRO A 147 13.55 -12.63 -2.98
N ARG A 148 14.36 -13.64 -3.26
CA ARG A 148 13.86 -14.92 -3.82
C ARG A 148 12.96 -15.70 -2.89
N THR A 149 12.91 -15.31 -1.62
CA THR A 149 12.08 -15.93 -0.57
C THR A 149 10.66 -15.37 -0.50
N GLU A 150 10.33 -14.34 -1.28
CA GLU A 150 8.96 -13.81 -1.34
C GLU A 150 8.06 -14.76 -2.15
N ASP A 151 6.83 -14.97 -1.68
CA ASP A 151 5.87 -15.91 -2.29
C ASP A 151 5.56 -15.55 -3.76
N GLU A 152 5.55 -14.24 -4.08
CA GLU A 152 5.31 -13.77 -5.44
C GLU A 152 6.46 -14.03 -6.40
N TYR A 153 7.66 -14.43 -5.92
CA TYR A 153 8.85 -14.61 -6.77
C TYR A 153 8.66 -15.70 -7.81
N ALA A 154 8.19 -16.89 -7.40
CA ALA A 154 7.92 -17.99 -8.31
C ALA A 154 6.77 -17.66 -9.28
N LYS A 155 5.72 -16.99 -8.77
CA LYS A 155 4.59 -16.57 -9.60
C LYS A 155 4.98 -15.55 -10.66
N ALA A 156 5.87 -14.61 -10.32
CA ALA A 156 6.40 -13.64 -11.29
C ALA A 156 7.18 -14.33 -12.42
N HIS A 157 8.00 -15.33 -12.11
CA HIS A 157 8.69 -16.13 -13.12
C HIS A 157 7.73 -16.89 -14.01
N TYR A 158 6.72 -17.52 -13.41
CA TYR A 158 5.72 -18.28 -14.15
C TYR A 158 4.95 -17.38 -15.13
N ASN A 159 4.44 -16.25 -14.68
CA ASN A 159 3.71 -15.29 -15.53
C ASN A 159 4.62 -14.62 -16.57
N LEU A 160 5.88 -14.37 -16.23
CA LEU A 160 6.90 -13.91 -17.18
C LEU A 160 7.12 -14.93 -18.30
N GLY A 161 7.11 -16.22 -17.96
CA GLY A 161 7.16 -17.32 -18.95
C GLY A 161 6.02 -17.24 -19.97
N TYR A 162 4.80 -16.94 -19.51
CA TYR A 162 3.66 -16.71 -20.42
C TYR A 162 3.82 -15.48 -21.29
N CYS A 163 4.36 -14.38 -20.76
CA CYS A 163 4.64 -13.17 -21.56
C CYS A 163 5.62 -13.47 -22.70
N TYR A 164 6.63 -14.29 -22.45
CA TYR A 164 7.57 -14.72 -23.49
C TYR A 164 6.93 -15.69 -24.49
N PHE A 165 6.12 -16.63 -23.98
CA PHE A 165 5.42 -17.61 -24.82
C PHE A 165 4.48 -16.93 -25.83
N ASP A 166 3.67 -15.96 -25.37
CA ASP A 166 2.78 -15.19 -26.21
C ASP A 166 3.50 -14.48 -27.37
N ARG A 167 4.71 -13.98 -27.09
CA ARG A 167 5.56 -13.34 -28.09
C ARG A 167 6.36 -14.31 -28.97
N GLY A 168 6.26 -15.61 -28.75
CA GLY A 168 6.98 -16.64 -29.48
C GLY A 168 8.45 -16.82 -29.04
N ASP A 169 8.88 -16.23 -27.93
CA ASP A 169 10.22 -16.39 -27.35
C ASP A 169 10.28 -17.65 -26.47
N MET A 170 10.31 -18.81 -27.14
CA MET A 170 10.25 -20.12 -26.47
C MET A 170 11.45 -20.38 -25.56
N SER A 171 12.62 -19.84 -25.89
CA SER A 171 13.84 -20.01 -25.07
C SER A 171 13.69 -19.34 -23.70
N ASN A 172 13.28 -18.06 -23.67
CA ASN A 172 13.08 -17.35 -22.43
C ASN A 172 11.83 -17.81 -21.67
N ALA A 173 10.79 -18.28 -22.39
CA ALA A 173 9.62 -18.90 -21.79
C ALA A 173 10.02 -20.13 -20.97
N TYR A 174 10.73 -21.07 -21.60
CA TYR A 174 11.23 -22.27 -20.91
C TYR A 174 12.12 -21.95 -19.72
N ALA A 175 13.07 -21.02 -19.89
CA ALA A 175 13.97 -20.61 -18.82
C ALA A 175 13.24 -19.98 -17.62
N SER A 176 12.09 -19.31 -17.88
CA SER A 176 11.26 -18.70 -16.85
C SER A 176 10.40 -19.73 -16.10
N PHE A 177 9.83 -20.69 -16.82
CA PHE A 177 9.05 -21.78 -16.21
C PHE A 177 9.89 -22.77 -15.38
N ALA A 178 11.19 -22.88 -15.66
CA ALA A 178 12.10 -23.77 -14.96
C ALA A 178 12.65 -23.19 -13.62
N ARG A 179 12.25 -22.00 -13.23
CA ARG A 179 12.70 -21.31 -12.01
C ARG A 179 11.68 -21.32 -10.90
#